data_34b6edd7c204e9ec322036f727dacb80
#
_entry.id   34b6edd7c204e9ec322036f727dacb80
#
_cell.length_a   1.000
_cell.length_b   1.000
_cell.length_c   1.000
_cell.angle_alpha   90.00
_cell.angle_beta   90.00
_cell.angle_gamma   90.00
#
_symmetry.space_group_name_H-M   'P 1'
#
loop_
_entity.id
_entity.type
_entity.pdbx_description
1 polymer ?
#
loop_
_entity_poly.entity_id
_entity_poly.type
_entity_poly.pdbx_seq_one_letter_code
_entity_poly.pdbx_strand_id
1 'polypeptide(L)'
;MIETASNSMPWMVLILGYGFLTHGIILFNDGLYWDGWFVDLWQHYKDGKSMRRFYWEVGMPNLYFEHRIVGRLPRRYVAYRVISLASILIIAVCVFLIAVHTNAFNPLQATAISLLLLSYPAYAVTFESVVTLQYTFRIAIFYAGCFFATTAVGQPNLAGSIGFSISLVLFFASFTANSTLVFFWGFLLLYVWLVHSRSSDGFGMHEYVKVALLAVLPFAYWFMKERWFPRHGYYENYNRIRLAPFSILQVGLRALRYGIDVPMIKPILELVRSKNSSLIFSCVFLGLLTFNFAKDLAAMPALAALQVLAAGYGLMLLGASPFMLVGQGSWEGGWGSKNFMLFHLPYALIVFGWLQLFPNSFGVVLVPIILFANALYIVKIHLLYIAASVKDKALIRWLAANPQLSSASVIKIRDSHWIEYPSERMSIMYRPAYLSCMVKLIWPDSRILAVLDSWVSSGGRPLTAGEIEEALEETTIRYSFAPQVQPGSQYLVTIGAPADRFDAPKFDRTFDEHGDVHPSKQPAMARIALEYLYLKWFSPHRLSRLFENHFSFYASKL
;
A
#
# COMPACT_ATOMS: atom_id res chain seq x y z
N MET A 1 15.52 30.71 -10.03
CA MET A 1 14.81 29.84 -9.05
C MET A 1 13.53 30.46 -8.49
N ILE A 2 13.49 31.73 -8.10
CA ILE A 2 12.28 32.36 -7.50
C ILE A 2 11.17 32.55 -8.54
N GLU A 3 11.47 32.96 -9.76
CA GLU A 3 10.47 33.12 -10.85
C GLU A 3 9.86 31.76 -11.31
N THR A 4 10.68 30.74 -11.43
CA THR A 4 10.18 29.38 -11.73
C THR A 4 9.33 28.80 -10.60
N ALA A 5 9.62 29.13 -9.34
CA ALA A 5 8.82 28.71 -8.20
C ALA A 5 7.42 29.39 -8.18
N SER A 6 7.35 30.67 -8.51
CA SER A 6 6.07 31.40 -8.56
C SER A 6 5.12 30.83 -9.63
N ASN A 7 5.64 30.50 -10.80
CA ASN A 7 4.87 29.94 -11.91
C ASN A 7 4.47 28.44 -11.67
N SER A 8 5.14 27.76 -10.72
CA SER A 8 4.85 26.36 -10.37
C SER A 8 3.82 26.20 -9.25
N MET A 9 3.55 27.26 -8.50
CA MET A 9 2.68 27.23 -7.32
C MET A 9 1.25 26.72 -7.61
N PRO A 10 0.55 27.22 -8.67
CA PRO A 10 -0.80 26.73 -8.98
C PRO A 10 -0.85 25.23 -9.27
N TRP A 11 0.17 24.71 -9.95
CA TRP A 11 0.28 23.29 -10.28
C TRP A 11 0.52 22.41 -9.05
N MET A 12 1.36 22.87 -8.12
CA MET A 12 1.56 22.17 -6.85
C MET A 12 0.27 22.14 -6.01
N VAL A 13 -0.48 23.25 -5.97
CA VAL A 13 -1.79 23.28 -5.29
C VAL A 13 -2.76 22.27 -5.89
N LEU A 14 -2.81 22.16 -7.22
CA LEU A 14 -3.63 21.17 -7.92
C LEU A 14 -3.22 19.73 -7.57
N ILE A 15 -1.91 19.43 -7.61
CA ILE A 15 -1.36 18.12 -7.26
C ILE A 15 -1.71 17.76 -5.81
N LEU A 16 -1.47 18.66 -4.86
CA LEU A 16 -1.77 18.45 -3.44
C LEU A 16 -3.28 18.31 -3.20
N GLY A 17 -4.10 19.14 -3.84
CA GLY A 17 -5.57 19.07 -3.74
C GLY A 17 -6.11 17.74 -4.25
N TYR A 18 -5.68 17.31 -5.44
CA TYR A 18 -6.08 16.02 -5.99
C TYR A 18 -5.62 14.85 -5.12
N GLY A 19 -4.35 14.89 -4.66
CA GLY A 19 -3.82 13.84 -3.79
C GLY A 19 -4.57 13.77 -2.45
N PHE A 20 -4.95 14.91 -1.88
CA PHE A 20 -5.78 14.93 -0.68
C PHE A 20 -7.19 14.40 -0.92
N LEU A 21 -7.83 14.75 -2.03
CA LEU A 21 -9.15 14.23 -2.39
C LEU A 21 -9.13 12.71 -2.62
N THR A 22 -8.07 12.19 -3.23
CA THR A 22 -7.94 10.78 -3.56
C THR A 22 -7.52 9.94 -2.34
N HIS A 23 -6.56 10.40 -1.56
CA HIS A 23 -5.94 9.63 -0.47
C HIS A 23 -6.28 10.14 0.93
N GLY A 24 -6.87 11.32 1.09
CA GLY A 24 -7.16 11.91 2.41
C GLY A 24 -8.07 11.06 3.29
N ILE A 25 -8.86 10.15 2.70
CA ILE A 25 -9.68 9.18 3.44
C ILE A 25 -8.83 8.29 4.37
N ILE A 26 -7.54 8.12 4.10
CA ILE A 26 -6.61 7.37 4.96
C ILE A 26 -6.59 7.94 6.40
N LEU A 27 -6.76 9.25 6.56
CA LEU A 27 -6.76 9.91 7.87
C LEU A 27 -7.91 9.44 8.77
N PHE A 28 -8.98 8.96 8.17
CA PHE A 28 -10.20 8.53 8.85
C PHE A 28 -10.25 7.02 9.10
N ASN A 29 -9.37 6.25 8.46
CA ASN A 29 -9.29 4.81 8.63
C ASN A 29 -8.53 4.47 9.91
N ASP A 30 -9.21 4.01 10.96
CA ASP A 30 -8.63 3.60 12.23
C ASP A 30 -8.56 2.08 12.41
N GLY A 31 -8.64 1.34 11.32
CA GLY A 31 -8.44 -0.10 11.29
C GLY A 31 -6.98 -0.50 11.51
N LEU A 32 -6.82 -1.71 12.01
CA LEU A 32 -5.55 -2.45 12.04
C LEU A 32 -5.71 -3.67 11.16
N TYR A 33 -4.68 -3.96 10.38
CA TYR A 33 -4.72 -5.06 9.42
C TYR A 33 -3.40 -5.80 9.45
N TRP A 34 -3.40 -7.11 9.17
CA TRP A 34 -2.19 -7.94 9.06
C TRP A 34 -1.20 -7.71 10.22
N ASP A 35 0.05 -7.46 9.89
CA ASP A 35 1.13 -7.26 10.86
C ASP A 35 0.93 -6.02 11.76
N GLY A 36 0.00 -5.12 11.42
CA GLY A 36 -0.39 -4.00 12.28
C GLY A 36 -0.89 -4.44 13.65
N TRP A 37 -1.55 -5.61 13.75
CA TRP A 37 -1.98 -6.20 15.00
C TRP A 37 -0.81 -6.53 15.94
N PHE A 38 0.35 -6.98 15.40
CA PHE A 38 1.53 -7.26 16.21
C PHE A 38 2.19 -5.99 16.70
N VAL A 39 2.33 -5.01 15.81
CA VAL A 39 2.90 -3.70 16.18
C VAL A 39 2.05 -3.08 17.29
N ASP A 40 0.73 -3.16 17.16
CA ASP A 40 -0.18 -2.67 18.21
C ASP A 40 -0.03 -3.44 19.52
N LEU A 41 0.00 -4.76 19.48
CA LEU A 41 0.19 -5.62 20.63
C LEU A 41 1.49 -5.26 21.38
N TRP A 42 2.62 -5.19 20.68
CA TRP A 42 3.91 -4.85 21.27
C TRP A 42 3.94 -3.43 21.86
N GLN A 43 3.28 -2.49 21.20
CA GLN A 43 3.18 -1.11 21.71
C GLN A 43 2.24 -1.02 22.92
N HIS A 44 1.13 -1.78 22.91
CA HIS A 44 0.16 -1.82 24.01
C HIS A 44 0.80 -2.36 25.30
N TYR A 45 1.49 -3.49 25.21
CA TYR A 45 2.18 -4.12 26.34
C TYR A 45 3.58 -3.55 26.60
N LYS A 46 4.01 -2.53 25.85
CA LYS A 46 5.36 -1.95 25.92
C LYS A 46 6.45 -3.01 25.73
N ASP A 47 6.16 -4.10 25.00
CA ASP A 47 7.10 -5.18 24.71
C ASP A 47 8.08 -4.80 23.60
N GLY A 48 8.95 -3.85 23.93
CA GLY A 48 10.03 -3.45 23.02
C GLY A 48 11.05 -4.55 22.74
N LYS A 49 11.09 -5.60 23.57
CA LYS A 49 12.03 -6.72 23.46
C LYS A 49 11.64 -7.65 22.29
N SER A 50 10.39 -8.09 22.27
CA SER A 50 9.86 -8.91 21.17
C SER A 50 9.85 -8.14 19.85
N MET A 51 9.41 -6.88 19.86
CA MET A 51 9.43 -6.02 18.68
C MET A 51 10.85 -5.83 18.13
N ARG A 52 11.86 -5.60 19.01
CA ARG A 52 13.26 -5.50 18.62
C ARG A 52 13.74 -6.80 18.00
N ARG A 53 13.52 -7.95 18.68
CA ARG A 53 13.92 -9.27 18.20
C ARG A 53 13.40 -9.52 16.80
N PHE A 54 12.09 -9.32 16.57
CA PHE A 54 11.44 -9.53 15.27
C PHE A 54 12.13 -8.72 14.16
N TYR A 55 12.33 -7.40 14.35
CA TYR A 55 12.93 -6.56 13.31
C TYR A 55 14.42 -6.82 13.09
N TRP A 56 15.14 -7.34 14.10
CA TRP A 56 16.52 -7.82 13.91
C TRP A 56 16.56 -9.12 13.12
N GLU A 57 15.68 -10.08 13.38
CA GLU A 57 15.56 -11.33 12.62
C GLU A 57 15.21 -11.08 11.14
N VAL A 58 14.34 -10.11 10.87
CA VAL A 58 13.99 -9.68 9.49
C VAL A 58 15.15 -8.95 8.79
N GLY A 59 16.17 -8.48 9.53
CA GLY A 59 17.27 -7.67 9.00
C GLY A 59 16.85 -6.21 8.70
N MET A 60 15.89 -5.67 9.45
CA MET A 60 15.35 -4.32 9.29
C MET A 60 15.26 -3.57 10.65
N PRO A 61 16.38 -3.37 11.36
CA PRO A 61 16.38 -2.78 12.70
C PRO A 61 15.84 -1.34 12.74
N ASN A 62 15.92 -0.61 11.62
CA ASN A 62 15.34 0.73 11.50
C ASN A 62 13.83 0.76 11.81
N LEU A 63 13.08 -0.28 11.44
CA LEU A 63 11.64 -0.35 11.67
C LEU A 63 11.31 -0.38 13.17
N TYR A 64 12.13 -1.03 13.98
CA TYR A 64 11.99 -0.98 15.42
C TYR A 64 12.02 0.45 15.95
N PHE A 65 13.00 1.25 15.50
CA PHE A 65 13.12 2.64 15.94
C PHE A 65 11.95 3.49 15.44
N GLU A 66 11.55 3.32 14.19
CA GLU A 66 10.39 4.02 13.61
C GLU A 66 9.11 3.74 14.38
N HIS A 67 8.77 2.48 14.59
CA HIS A 67 7.60 2.09 15.36
C HIS A 67 7.68 2.54 16.82
N ARG A 68 8.88 2.54 17.41
CA ARG A 68 9.07 3.03 18.78
C ARG A 68 8.89 4.54 18.88
N ILE A 69 9.34 5.32 17.90
CA ILE A 69 9.16 6.77 17.86
C ILE A 69 7.67 7.10 17.67
N VAL A 70 7.05 6.55 16.62
CA VAL A 70 5.63 6.82 16.33
C VAL A 70 4.73 6.29 17.43
N GLY A 71 5.04 5.13 18.01
CA GLY A 71 4.27 4.53 19.11
C GLY A 71 4.26 5.34 20.40
N ARG A 72 5.19 6.28 20.58
CA ARG A 72 5.22 7.21 21.74
C ARG A 72 4.31 8.42 21.56
N LEU A 73 3.83 8.68 20.34
CA LEU A 73 2.97 9.81 20.08
C LEU A 73 1.56 9.57 20.66
N PRO A 74 0.91 10.60 21.24
CA PRO A 74 -0.39 10.46 21.90
C PRO A 74 -1.48 9.87 21.01
N ARG A 75 -1.41 10.16 19.69
CA ARG A 75 -2.34 9.67 18.65
C ARG A 75 -1.58 8.87 17.60
N ARG A 76 -0.87 7.83 18.03
CA ARG A 76 0.04 7.05 17.18
C ARG A 76 -0.55 6.61 15.84
N TYR A 77 -1.81 6.16 15.83
CA TYR A 77 -2.45 5.73 14.56
C TYR A 77 -2.69 6.89 13.61
N VAL A 78 -3.05 8.06 14.11
CA VAL A 78 -3.17 9.28 13.30
C VAL A 78 -1.80 9.67 12.74
N ALA A 79 -0.74 9.55 13.54
CA ALA A 79 0.62 9.85 13.09
C ALA A 79 1.05 8.93 11.92
N TYR A 80 0.82 7.62 12.01
CA TYR A 80 1.09 6.70 10.89
C TYR A 80 0.38 7.13 9.60
N ARG A 81 -0.89 7.52 9.69
CA ARG A 81 -1.70 7.94 8.54
C ARG A 81 -1.25 9.27 7.96
N VAL A 82 -0.96 10.23 8.82
CA VAL A 82 -0.45 11.54 8.39
C VAL A 82 0.89 11.37 7.66
N ILE A 83 1.82 10.58 8.21
CA ILE A 83 3.12 10.33 7.58
C ILE A 83 2.93 9.61 6.24
N SER A 84 2.03 8.60 6.17
CA SER A 84 1.76 7.89 4.91
C SER A 84 1.16 8.81 3.85
N LEU A 85 0.17 9.65 4.21
CA LEU A 85 -0.41 10.64 3.29
C LEU A 85 0.63 11.66 2.83
N ALA A 86 1.37 12.25 3.78
CA ALA A 86 2.42 13.20 3.47
C ALA A 86 3.48 12.59 2.54
N SER A 87 3.84 11.34 2.75
CA SER A 87 4.80 10.62 1.89
C SER A 87 4.31 10.50 0.45
N ILE A 88 3.05 10.14 0.23
CA ILE A 88 2.44 10.06 -1.11
C ILE A 88 2.46 11.43 -1.79
N LEU A 89 2.10 12.49 -1.06
CA LEU A 89 2.10 13.86 -1.60
C LEU A 89 3.52 14.35 -1.92
N ILE A 90 4.49 14.07 -1.06
CA ILE A 90 5.92 14.40 -1.28
C ILE A 90 6.44 13.71 -2.54
N ILE A 91 6.11 12.44 -2.77
CA ILE A 91 6.50 11.72 -3.98
C ILE A 91 6.03 12.47 -5.23
N ALA A 92 4.73 12.82 -5.29
CA ALA A 92 4.16 13.50 -6.44
C ALA A 92 4.77 14.90 -6.68
N VAL A 93 4.97 15.67 -5.61
CA VAL A 93 5.61 16.99 -5.68
C VAL A 93 7.06 16.87 -6.14
N CYS A 94 7.84 15.91 -5.61
CA CYS A 94 9.21 15.69 -6.05
C CYS A 94 9.29 15.32 -7.54
N VAL A 95 8.41 14.42 -8.02
CA VAL A 95 8.36 14.05 -9.44
C VAL A 95 8.04 15.27 -10.31
N PHE A 96 7.05 16.08 -9.92
CA PHE A 96 6.73 17.34 -10.62
C PHE A 96 7.95 18.28 -10.68
N LEU A 97 8.57 18.53 -9.53
CA LEU A 97 9.71 19.45 -9.43
C LEU A 97 10.92 18.94 -10.22
N ILE A 98 11.22 17.64 -10.18
CA ILE A 98 12.29 17.03 -10.98
C ILE A 98 11.98 17.22 -12.48
N ALA A 99 10.77 16.90 -12.92
CA ALA A 99 10.37 16.98 -14.32
C ALA A 99 10.50 18.41 -14.89
N VAL A 100 10.07 19.41 -14.12
CA VAL A 100 10.16 20.84 -14.50
C VAL A 100 11.62 21.33 -14.41
N HIS A 101 12.34 21.01 -13.32
CA HIS A 101 13.72 21.48 -13.14
C HIS A 101 14.67 20.90 -14.19
N THR A 102 14.45 19.68 -14.62
CA THR A 102 15.26 19.02 -15.66
C THR A 102 14.88 19.45 -17.09
N ASN A 103 13.81 20.23 -17.25
CA ASN A 103 13.19 20.57 -18.54
C ASN A 103 12.78 19.34 -19.37
N ALA A 104 12.59 18.18 -18.69
CA ALA A 104 12.13 16.97 -19.37
C ALA A 104 10.67 17.10 -19.83
N PHE A 105 9.88 17.86 -19.08
CA PHE A 105 8.46 18.12 -19.35
C PHE A 105 8.12 19.58 -19.05
N ASN A 106 7.17 20.15 -19.79
CA ASN A 106 6.60 21.44 -19.41
C ASN A 106 5.74 21.29 -18.12
N PRO A 107 5.40 22.39 -17.42
CA PRO A 107 4.68 22.31 -16.15
C PRO A 107 3.33 21.57 -16.24
N LEU A 108 2.60 21.68 -17.34
CA LEU A 108 1.32 20.99 -17.53
C LEU A 108 1.50 19.48 -17.71
N GLN A 109 2.49 19.06 -18.52
CA GLN A 109 2.86 17.65 -18.71
C GLN A 109 3.36 17.03 -17.39
N ALA A 110 4.23 17.73 -16.68
CA ALA A 110 4.72 17.31 -15.36
C ALA A 110 3.57 17.16 -14.35
N THR A 111 2.58 18.06 -14.39
CA THR A 111 1.36 17.95 -13.58
C THR A 111 0.55 16.73 -13.96
N ALA A 112 0.30 16.49 -15.24
CA ALA A 112 -0.44 15.32 -15.71
C ALA A 112 0.22 14.01 -15.25
N ILE A 113 1.55 13.91 -15.37
CA ILE A 113 2.33 12.75 -14.88
C ILE A 113 2.17 12.59 -13.37
N SER A 114 2.26 13.68 -12.60
CA SER A 114 2.13 13.64 -11.14
C SER A 114 0.72 13.27 -10.68
N LEU A 115 -0.32 13.72 -11.39
CA LEU A 115 -1.70 13.31 -11.11
C LEU A 115 -1.95 11.84 -11.46
N LEU A 116 -1.43 11.35 -12.60
CA LEU A 116 -1.49 9.93 -12.97
C LEU A 116 -0.77 9.06 -11.95
N LEU A 117 0.39 9.51 -11.44
CA LEU A 117 1.12 8.85 -10.37
C LEU A 117 0.27 8.74 -9.10
N LEU A 118 -0.38 9.83 -8.66
CA LEU A 118 -1.26 9.83 -7.50
C LEU A 118 -2.50 8.95 -7.71
N SER A 119 -2.98 8.83 -8.94
CA SER A 119 -4.13 8.01 -9.27
C SER A 119 -3.83 6.50 -9.30
N TYR A 120 -2.58 6.09 -9.08
CA TYR A 120 -2.20 4.69 -9.18
C TYR A 120 -2.87 3.83 -8.09
N PRO A 121 -3.72 2.84 -8.46
CA PRO A 121 -4.57 2.12 -7.51
C PRO A 121 -3.82 1.32 -6.43
N ALA A 122 -2.56 0.93 -6.67
CA ALA A 122 -1.79 0.20 -5.66
C ALA A 122 -1.51 1.03 -4.39
N TYR A 123 -1.62 2.37 -4.46
CA TYR A 123 -1.56 3.20 -3.26
C TYR A 123 -2.71 2.95 -2.28
N ALA A 124 -3.80 2.32 -2.74
CA ALA A 124 -4.87 1.94 -1.83
C ALA A 124 -4.40 1.03 -0.69
N VAL A 125 -3.29 0.28 -0.85
CA VAL A 125 -2.70 -0.55 0.22
C VAL A 125 -2.33 0.26 1.47
N THR A 126 -2.23 1.57 1.37
CA THR A 126 -1.99 2.50 2.49
C THR A 126 -3.15 2.58 3.48
N PHE A 127 -4.29 1.89 3.21
CA PHE A 127 -5.29 1.67 4.26
C PHE A 127 -4.66 1.00 5.50
N GLU A 128 -3.64 0.16 5.34
CA GLU A 128 -2.79 -0.35 6.41
C GLU A 128 -1.55 0.54 6.59
N SER A 129 -1.77 1.70 7.21
CA SER A 129 -0.71 2.70 7.38
C SER A 129 0.41 2.27 8.33
N VAL A 130 0.15 1.36 9.29
CA VAL A 130 1.15 0.95 10.29
C VAL A 130 2.27 0.18 9.61
N VAL A 131 1.92 -0.78 8.75
CA VAL A 131 2.91 -1.66 8.09
C VAL A 131 3.42 -1.06 6.80
N THR A 132 2.58 -0.34 6.05
CA THR A 132 2.98 0.26 4.78
C THR A 132 3.81 1.54 4.92
N LEU A 133 3.86 2.13 6.12
CA LEU A 133 4.70 3.30 6.40
C LEU A 133 6.14 3.11 5.89
N GLN A 134 6.73 1.96 6.17
CA GLN A 134 8.09 1.64 5.74
C GLN A 134 8.30 1.76 4.22
N TYR A 135 7.27 1.45 3.43
CA TYR A 135 7.36 1.53 1.96
C TYR A 135 7.13 2.96 1.49
N THR A 136 5.99 3.57 1.86
CA THR A 136 5.63 4.93 1.42
C THR A 136 6.68 5.95 1.83
N PHE A 137 7.12 5.90 3.08
CA PHE A 137 8.11 6.83 3.62
C PHE A 137 9.48 6.67 2.96
N ARG A 138 9.93 5.41 2.71
CA ARG A 138 11.21 5.18 2.01
C ARG A 138 11.18 5.63 0.56
N ILE A 139 10.07 5.42 -0.12
CA ILE A 139 9.89 5.92 -1.48
C ILE A 139 9.88 7.45 -1.50
N ALA A 140 9.23 8.10 -0.53
CA ALA A 140 9.24 9.56 -0.42
C ALA A 140 10.66 10.11 -0.20
N ILE A 141 11.42 9.51 0.73
CA ILE A 141 12.84 9.84 0.98
C ILE A 141 13.66 9.63 -0.31
N PHE A 142 13.41 8.55 -1.05
CA PHE A 142 14.09 8.28 -2.32
C PHE A 142 13.86 9.41 -3.33
N TYR A 143 12.60 9.82 -3.57
CA TYR A 143 12.30 10.90 -4.51
C TYR A 143 12.80 12.26 -4.04
N ALA A 144 12.81 12.51 -2.73
CA ALA A 144 13.47 13.70 -2.18
C ALA A 144 14.98 13.67 -2.46
N GLY A 145 15.63 12.51 -2.31
CA GLY A 145 17.03 12.31 -2.71
C GLY A 145 17.26 12.60 -4.19
N CYS A 146 16.37 12.09 -5.07
CA CYS A 146 16.42 12.38 -6.50
C CYS A 146 16.31 13.90 -6.79
N PHE A 147 15.40 14.59 -6.11
CA PHE A 147 15.24 16.04 -6.25
C PHE A 147 16.51 16.80 -5.86
N PHE A 148 17.06 16.53 -4.67
CA PHE A 148 18.28 17.20 -4.22
C PHE A 148 19.48 16.89 -5.12
N ALA A 149 19.63 15.65 -5.59
CA ALA A 149 20.70 15.29 -6.51
C ALA A 149 20.55 16.04 -7.86
N THR A 150 19.35 16.06 -8.45
CA THR A 150 19.12 16.73 -9.74
C THR A 150 19.32 18.25 -9.66
N THR A 151 18.96 18.88 -8.54
CA THR A 151 19.20 20.32 -8.33
C THR A 151 20.68 20.65 -8.13
N ALA A 152 21.48 19.70 -7.69
CA ALA A 152 22.93 19.87 -7.49
C ALA A 152 23.77 19.70 -8.77
N VAL A 153 23.14 19.26 -9.89
CA VAL A 153 23.84 19.09 -11.18
C VAL A 153 24.33 20.43 -11.70
N GLY A 154 25.61 20.51 -12.08
CA GLY A 154 26.24 21.72 -12.60
C GLY A 154 26.43 22.86 -11.59
N GLN A 155 26.25 22.58 -10.28
CA GLN A 155 26.46 23.54 -9.21
C GLN A 155 27.74 23.21 -8.41
N PRO A 156 28.89 23.85 -8.71
CA PRO A 156 30.15 23.61 -7.99
C PRO A 156 30.25 24.38 -6.66
N ASN A 157 29.23 25.14 -6.30
CA ASN A 157 29.19 25.98 -5.11
C ASN A 157 28.81 25.18 -3.84
N LEU A 158 28.94 25.82 -2.68
CA LEU A 158 28.61 25.22 -1.38
C LEU A 158 27.16 24.69 -1.33
N ALA A 159 26.22 25.44 -1.90
CA ALA A 159 24.79 25.04 -1.90
C ALA A 159 24.58 23.74 -2.70
N GLY A 160 25.22 23.60 -3.87
CA GLY A 160 25.20 22.36 -4.66
C GLY A 160 25.83 21.20 -3.92
N SER A 161 26.94 21.42 -3.21
CA SER A 161 27.62 20.40 -2.41
C SER A 161 26.76 19.95 -1.22
N ILE A 162 26.10 20.85 -0.52
CA ILE A 162 25.17 20.54 0.57
C ILE A 162 23.98 19.74 0.04
N GLY A 163 23.34 20.20 -1.05
CA GLY A 163 22.21 19.52 -1.68
C GLY A 163 22.57 18.09 -2.09
N PHE A 164 23.75 17.91 -2.70
CA PHE A 164 24.24 16.58 -3.06
C PHE A 164 24.51 15.70 -1.84
N SER A 165 25.11 16.23 -0.78
CA SER A 165 25.35 15.48 0.47
C SER A 165 24.03 15.05 1.13
N ILE A 166 23.01 15.92 1.15
CA ILE A 166 21.66 15.58 1.60
C ILE A 166 21.10 14.42 0.76
N SER A 167 21.28 14.46 -0.57
CA SER A 167 20.80 13.38 -1.45
C SER A 167 21.41 12.03 -1.12
N LEU A 168 22.72 11.98 -0.84
CA LEU A 168 23.40 10.72 -0.45
C LEU A 168 22.82 10.14 0.84
N VAL A 169 22.57 10.98 1.86
CA VAL A 169 21.96 10.55 3.11
C VAL A 169 20.54 10.02 2.88
N LEU A 170 19.73 10.72 2.07
CA LEU A 170 18.36 10.32 1.76
C LEU A 170 18.31 9.00 0.97
N PHE A 171 19.18 8.82 -0.02
CA PHE A 171 19.27 7.56 -0.74
C PHE A 171 19.67 6.41 0.17
N PHE A 172 20.74 6.60 0.99
CA PHE A 172 21.18 5.58 1.93
C PHE A 172 20.06 5.17 2.89
N ALA A 173 19.31 6.14 3.43
CA ALA A 173 18.14 5.89 4.28
C ALA A 173 17.01 5.17 3.53
N SER A 174 16.79 5.48 2.25
CA SER A 174 15.74 4.86 1.44
C SER A 174 16.01 3.39 1.13
N PHE A 175 17.26 2.98 1.00
CA PHE A 175 17.66 1.61 0.67
C PHE A 175 17.27 0.58 1.73
N THR A 176 16.84 1.02 2.91
CA THR A 176 16.25 0.13 3.92
C THR A 176 14.97 -0.55 3.41
N ALA A 177 14.27 0.02 2.42
CA ALA A 177 13.35 -0.71 1.56
C ALA A 177 14.15 -1.25 0.36
N ASN A 178 14.60 -2.50 0.42
CA ASN A 178 15.54 -3.10 -0.54
C ASN A 178 15.19 -2.92 -2.02
N SER A 179 13.90 -2.79 -2.33
CA SER A 179 13.41 -2.56 -3.69
C SER A 179 13.83 -1.19 -4.25
N THR A 180 14.01 -0.17 -3.40
CA THR A 180 14.50 1.15 -3.84
C THR A 180 15.96 1.11 -4.27
N LEU A 181 16.75 0.21 -3.68
CA LEU A 181 18.15 0.01 -4.07
C LEU A 181 18.29 -0.40 -5.54
N VAL A 182 17.42 -1.28 -6.02
CA VAL A 182 17.42 -1.68 -7.43
C VAL A 182 16.86 -0.55 -8.31
N PHE A 183 15.80 0.11 -7.88
CA PHE A 183 15.19 1.23 -8.60
C PHE A 183 16.12 2.44 -8.74
N PHE A 184 17.06 2.59 -7.81
CA PHE A 184 18.09 3.64 -7.82
C PHE A 184 18.97 3.60 -9.08
N TRP A 185 19.21 2.43 -9.69
CA TRP A 185 19.98 2.34 -10.93
C TRP A 185 19.33 3.08 -12.09
N GLY A 186 18.00 3.08 -12.14
CA GLY A 186 17.26 3.91 -13.11
C GLY A 186 17.49 5.40 -12.89
N PHE A 187 17.51 5.84 -11.64
CA PHE A 187 17.85 7.22 -11.31
C PHE A 187 19.30 7.55 -11.65
N LEU A 188 20.26 6.67 -11.38
CA LEU A 188 21.68 6.88 -11.71
C LEU A 188 21.87 7.10 -13.22
N LEU A 189 21.20 6.32 -14.07
CA LEU A 189 21.20 6.51 -15.52
C LEU A 189 20.66 7.90 -15.90
N LEU A 190 19.52 8.31 -15.30
CA LEU A 190 18.98 9.65 -15.50
C LEU A 190 19.97 10.73 -15.06
N TYR A 191 20.62 10.55 -13.91
CA TYR A 191 21.60 11.52 -13.39
C TYR A 191 22.78 11.69 -14.33
N VAL A 192 23.37 10.58 -14.81
CA VAL A 192 24.45 10.59 -15.79
C VAL A 192 24.04 11.30 -17.07
N TRP A 193 22.83 11.01 -17.58
CA TRP A 193 22.30 11.69 -18.76
C TRP A 193 22.14 13.19 -18.52
N LEU A 194 21.61 13.61 -17.38
CA LEU A 194 21.46 15.03 -17.02
C LEU A 194 22.80 15.76 -16.94
N VAL A 195 23.81 15.13 -16.32
CA VAL A 195 25.16 15.69 -16.26
C VAL A 195 25.71 15.84 -17.67
N HIS A 196 25.57 14.82 -18.52
CA HIS A 196 26.04 14.87 -19.91
C HIS A 196 25.32 15.96 -20.73
N SER A 197 24.00 16.09 -20.61
CA SER A 197 23.20 17.03 -21.39
C SER A 197 23.42 18.50 -20.99
N ARG A 198 23.88 18.77 -19.76
CA ARG A 198 24.12 20.13 -19.25
C ARG A 198 25.58 20.59 -19.37
N SER A 199 26.48 19.71 -19.70
CA SER A 199 27.91 20.01 -19.80
C SER A 199 28.29 20.24 -21.26
N SER A 200 28.38 21.51 -21.68
CA SER A 200 28.85 21.88 -23.04
C SER A 200 30.32 21.50 -23.27
N ASP A 201 31.14 21.53 -22.24
CA ASP A 201 32.59 21.35 -22.30
C ASP A 201 33.09 20.01 -21.74
N GLY A 202 32.18 19.03 -21.58
CA GLY A 202 32.46 17.73 -20.95
C GLY A 202 32.27 17.71 -19.44
N PHE A 203 32.43 16.52 -18.84
CA PHE A 203 32.26 16.34 -17.41
C PHE A 203 33.37 17.06 -16.62
N GLY A 204 33.02 18.04 -15.81
CA GLY A 204 33.94 18.58 -14.82
C GLY A 204 34.30 17.52 -13.76
N MET A 205 35.51 17.57 -13.21
CA MET A 205 36.00 16.59 -12.23
C MET A 205 35.04 16.38 -11.05
N HIS A 206 34.38 17.45 -10.60
CA HIS A 206 33.42 17.37 -9.48
C HIS A 206 32.16 16.55 -9.83
N GLU A 207 31.71 16.54 -11.09
CA GLU A 207 30.58 15.71 -11.51
C GLU A 207 30.97 14.24 -11.62
N TYR A 208 32.19 13.93 -12.06
CA TYR A 208 32.71 12.56 -12.00
C TYR A 208 32.74 12.02 -10.57
N VAL A 209 33.17 12.84 -9.60
CA VAL A 209 33.15 12.47 -8.18
C VAL A 209 31.73 12.21 -7.70
N LYS A 210 30.77 13.04 -8.04
CA LYS A 210 29.36 12.85 -7.67
C LYS A 210 28.79 11.54 -8.26
N VAL A 211 29.03 11.28 -9.54
CA VAL A 211 28.60 10.04 -10.21
C VAL A 211 29.24 8.81 -9.54
N ALA A 212 30.53 8.88 -9.25
CA ALA A 212 31.26 7.78 -8.58
C ALA A 212 30.69 7.51 -7.17
N LEU A 213 30.42 8.56 -6.39
CA LEU A 213 29.82 8.43 -5.06
C LEU A 213 28.42 7.81 -5.13
N LEU A 214 27.58 8.25 -6.08
CA LEU A 214 26.28 7.64 -6.31
C LEU A 214 26.41 6.17 -6.72
N ALA A 215 27.34 5.83 -7.62
CA ALA A 215 27.54 4.45 -8.08
C ALA A 215 28.01 3.51 -6.96
N VAL A 216 28.82 4.00 -6.02
CA VAL A 216 29.33 3.21 -4.87
C VAL A 216 28.29 3.04 -3.78
N LEU A 217 27.33 3.97 -3.64
CA LEU A 217 26.39 4.03 -2.53
C LEU A 217 25.55 2.75 -2.33
N PRO A 218 24.97 2.12 -3.39
CA PRO A 218 24.24 0.85 -3.24
C PRO A 218 25.11 -0.29 -2.70
N PHE A 219 26.35 -0.37 -3.14
CA PHE A 219 27.29 -1.40 -2.69
C PHE A 219 27.70 -1.19 -1.23
N ALA A 220 27.97 0.07 -0.84
CA ALA A 220 28.26 0.42 0.55
C ALA A 220 27.10 0.05 1.47
N TYR A 221 25.86 0.36 1.07
CA TYR A 221 24.66 -0.03 1.82
C TYR A 221 24.51 -1.55 1.90
N TRP A 222 24.64 -2.26 0.76
CA TRP A 222 24.51 -3.72 0.72
C TRP A 222 25.55 -4.39 1.62
N PHE A 223 26.84 -3.97 1.52
CA PHE A 223 27.91 -4.48 2.37
C PHE A 223 27.61 -4.26 3.85
N MET A 224 27.21 -3.03 4.22
CA MET A 224 26.83 -2.71 5.60
C MET A 224 25.71 -3.61 6.10
N LYS A 225 24.67 -3.80 5.29
CA LYS A 225 23.51 -4.59 5.65
C LYS A 225 23.87 -6.06 5.87
N GLU A 226 24.57 -6.68 4.93
CA GLU A 226 24.95 -8.09 5.04
C GLU A 226 25.95 -8.34 6.18
N ARG A 227 26.79 -7.35 6.51
CA ARG A 227 27.79 -7.49 7.58
C ARG A 227 27.22 -7.28 8.98
N TRP A 228 26.28 -6.34 9.16
CA TRP A 228 25.82 -5.95 10.49
C TRP A 228 24.35 -6.34 10.78
N PHE A 229 23.56 -6.50 9.75
CA PHE A 229 22.13 -6.79 9.87
C PHE A 229 21.67 -7.91 8.93
N PRO A 230 22.37 -9.07 8.91
CA PRO A 230 21.93 -10.20 8.10
C PRO A 230 20.60 -10.70 8.63
N ARG A 231 19.78 -11.24 7.74
CA ARG A 231 18.58 -11.97 8.13
C ARG A 231 18.98 -13.27 8.82
N HIS A 232 18.22 -13.67 9.83
CA HIS A 232 18.47 -14.92 10.53
C HIS A 232 17.16 -15.54 11.06
N GLY A 233 17.24 -16.75 11.60
CA GLY A 233 16.08 -17.46 12.10
C GLY A 233 15.07 -17.78 11.00
N TYR A 234 13.79 -17.56 11.25
CA TYR A 234 12.72 -17.83 10.28
C TYR A 234 12.88 -17.09 8.96
N TYR A 235 13.51 -15.91 8.98
CA TYR A 235 13.69 -15.04 7.80
C TYR A 235 14.99 -15.27 7.05
N GLU A 236 15.84 -16.21 7.45
CA GLU A 236 17.14 -16.48 6.82
C GLU A 236 17.02 -16.77 5.32
N ASN A 237 16.05 -17.61 4.95
CA ASN A 237 15.78 -17.97 3.56
C ASN A 237 14.68 -17.12 2.89
N TYR A 238 14.14 -16.12 3.59
CA TYR A 238 13.09 -15.27 3.06
C TYR A 238 13.63 -14.37 1.96
N ASN A 239 13.00 -14.38 0.79
CA ASN A 239 13.45 -13.65 -0.40
C ASN A 239 14.85 -14.09 -0.91
N ARG A 240 15.19 -15.36 -0.78
CA ARG A 240 16.41 -15.91 -1.40
C ARG A 240 16.25 -15.85 -2.93
N ILE A 241 17.34 -15.44 -3.62
CA ILE A 241 17.39 -15.38 -5.08
C ILE A 241 17.18 -16.79 -5.65
N ARG A 242 16.25 -16.92 -6.58
CA ARG A 242 15.90 -18.15 -7.31
C ARG A 242 15.97 -17.88 -8.80
N LEU A 243 17.07 -18.26 -9.44
CA LEU A 243 17.27 -18.06 -10.86
C LEU A 243 16.56 -19.17 -11.65
N ALA A 244 15.22 -19.14 -11.69
CA ALA A 244 14.42 -20.04 -12.52
C ALA A 244 13.85 -19.24 -13.70
N PRO A 245 14.37 -19.41 -14.93
CA PRO A 245 14.01 -18.56 -16.09
C PRO A 245 12.51 -18.47 -16.35
N PHE A 246 11.80 -19.59 -16.25
CA PHE A 246 10.34 -19.61 -16.44
C PHE A 246 9.60 -18.81 -15.35
N SER A 247 10.02 -18.91 -14.10
CA SER A 247 9.45 -18.13 -13.00
C SER A 247 9.72 -16.64 -13.18
N ILE A 248 10.93 -16.27 -13.59
CA ILE A 248 11.31 -14.89 -13.89
C ILE A 248 10.40 -14.30 -14.96
N LEU A 249 10.22 -15.00 -16.08
CA LEU A 249 9.34 -14.56 -17.17
C LEU A 249 7.89 -14.44 -16.70
N GLN A 250 7.37 -15.44 -15.99
CA GLN A 250 5.99 -15.44 -15.49
C GLN A 250 5.73 -14.29 -14.52
N VAL A 251 6.65 -14.04 -13.58
CA VAL A 251 6.55 -12.91 -12.64
C VAL A 251 6.63 -11.57 -13.38
N GLY A 252 7.52 -11.45 -14.38
CA GLY A 252 7.63 -10.26 -15.22
C GLY A 252 6.36 -9.97 -16.00
N LEU A 253 5.76 -10.97 -16.65
CA LEU A 253 4.50 -10.82 -17.40
C LEU A 253 3.34 -10.44 -16.44
N ARG A 254 3.28 -11.05 -15.26
CA ARG A 254 2.31 -10.66 -14.23
C ARG A 254 2.53 -9.22 -13.76
N ALA A 255 3.78 -8.80 -13.58
CA ALA A 255 4.09 -7.43 -13.20
C ALA A 255 3.60 -6.42 -14.24
N LEU A 256 3.77 -6.70 -15.53
CA LEU A 256 3.22 -5.87 -16.60
C LEU A 256 1.69 -5.85 -16.56
N ARG A 257 1.05 -7.02 -16.50
CA ARG A 257 -0.41 -7.12 -16.47
C ARG A 257 -1.01 -6.38 -15.27
N TYR A 258 -0.55 -6.69 -14.05
CA TYR A 258 -1.10 -6.10 -12.83
C TYR A 258 -0.56 -4.70 -12.53
N GLY A 259 0.56 -4.32 -13.12
CA GLY A 259 1.13 -2.99 -12.97
C GLY A 259 0.56 -1.94 -13.92
N ILE A 260 0.01 -2.37 -15.08
CA ILE A 260 -0.50 -1.47 -16.12
C ILE A 260 -1.95 -1.78 -16.47
N ASP A 261 -2.22 -2.98 -17.00
CA ASP A 261 -3.54 -3.31 -17.58
C ASP A 261 -4.64 -3.21 -16.53
N VAL A 262 -4.42 -3.86 -15.39
CA VAL A 262 -5.41 -3.89 -14.32
C VAL A 262 -5.66 -2.50 -13.73
N PRO A 263 -4.63 -1.71 -13.34
CA PRO A 263 -4.83 -0.34 -12.84
C PRO A 263 -5.46 0.61 -13.84
N MET A 264 -5.28 0.40 -15.13
CA MET A 264 -5.88 1.23 -16.17
C MET A 264 -7.33 0.84 -16.49
N ILE A 265 -7.60 -0.46 -16.59
CA ILE A 265 -8.88 -0.98 -17.12
C ILE A 265 -9.89 -1.21 -16.00
N LYS A 266 -9.47 -1.83 -14.89
CA LYS A 266 -10.37 -2.25 -13.81
C LYS A 266 -11.18 -1.10 -13.19
N PRO A 267 -10.59 0.06 -12.84
CA PRO A 267 -11.37 1.17 -12.28
C PRO A 267 -12.46 1.68 -13.23
N ILE A 268 -12.16 1.73 -14.54
CA ILE A 268 -13.12 2.15 -15.57
C ILE A 268 -14.24 1.11 -15.70
N LEU A 269 -13.89 -0.19 -15.76
CA LEU A 269 -14.89 -1.26 -15.82
C LEU A 269 -15.78 -1.27 -14.58
N GLU A 270 -15.22 -1.05 -13.40
CA GLU A 270 -15.98 -0.96 -12.16
C GLU A 270 -16.94 0.24 -12.15
N LEU A 271 -16.48 1.39 -12.66
CA LEU A 271 -17.33 2.57 -12.81
C LEU A 271 -18.51 2.28 -13.74
N VAL A 272 -18.28 1.65 -14.89
CA VAL A 272 -19.33 1.27 -15.86
C VAL A 272 -20.26 0.22 -15.27
N ARG A 273 -19.73 -0.82 -14.62
CA ARG A 273 -20.52 -1.88 -13.97
C ARG A 273 -21.38 -1.39 -12.80
N SER A 274 -20.98 -0.29 -12.16
CA SER A 274 -21.76 0.29 -11.07
C SER A 274 -23.17 0.71 -11.50
N LYS A 275 -23.43 0.86 -12.82
CA LYS A 275 -24.69 1.36 -13.40
C LYS A 275 -25.17 2.68 -12.76
N ASN A 276 -24.28 3.38 -12.08
CA ASN A 276 -24.57 4.66 -11.46
C ASN A 276 -24.41 5.77 -12.50
N SER A 277 -25.51 6.14 -13.14
CA SER A 277 -25.52 7.17 -14.19
C SER A 277 -24.94 8.50 -13.72
N SER A 278 -25.17 8.88 -12.45
CA SER A 278 -24.63 10.12 -11.89
C SER A 278 -23.10 10.10 -11.82
N LEU A 279 -22.48 8.98 -11.42
CA LEU A 279 -21.02 8.85 -11.38
C LEU A 279 -20.44 8.84 -12.80
N ILE A 280 -21.07 8.12 -13.73
CA ILE A 280 -20.62 8.09 -15.13
C ILE A 280 -20.74 9.49 -15.74
N PHE A 281 -21.87 10.16 -15.53
CA PHE A 281 -22.08 11.54 -15.99
C PHE A 281 -21.04 12.49 -15.39
N SER A 282 -20.79 12.42 -14.07
CA SER A 282 -19.76 13.24 -13.42
C SER A 282 -18.37 13.02 -14.00
N CYS A 283 -18.02 11.76 -14.34
CA CYS A 283 -16.77 11.41 -14.96
C CYS A 283 -16.61 12.06 -16.35
N VAL A 284 -17.64 11.92 -17.18
CA VAL A 284 -17.69 12.51 -18.53
C VAL A 284 -17.69 14.05 -18.44
N PHE A 285 -18.49 14.61 -17.55
CA PHE A 285 -18.57 16.07 -17.34
C PHE A 285 -17.24 16.66 -16.89
N LEU A 286 -16.55 16.05 -15.94
CA LEU A 286 -15.19 16.44 -15.55
C LEU A 286 -14.22 16.32 -16.72
N GLY A 287 -14.32 15.26 -17.53
CA GLY A 287 -13.53 15.11 -18.75
C GLY A 287 -13.74 16.28 -19.73
N LEU A 288 -15.00 16.70 -19.92
CA LEU A 288 -15.35 17.83 -20.77
C LEU A 288 -14.90 19.19 -20.18
N LEU A 289 -15.04 19.40 -18.88
CA LEU A 289 -14.55 20.62 -18.20
C LEU A 289 -13.03 20.77 -18.30
N THR A 290 -12.30 19.69 -18.16
CA THR A 290 -10.85 19.69 -18.23
C THR A 290 -10.32 19.70 -19.67
N PHE A 291 -11.21 19.46 -20.66
CA PHE A 291 -10.87 19.53 -22.09
C PHE A 291 -10.22 20.86 -22.47
N ASN A 292 -10.69 21.98 -21.93
CA ASN A 292 -10.11 23.29 -22.21
C ASN A 292 -8.72 23.46 -21.61
N PHE A 293 -8.44 22.87 -20.44
CA PHE A 293 -7.11 22.89 -19.82
C PHE A 293 -6.13 21.95 -20.54
N ALA A 294 -6.63 20.88 -21.11
CA ALA A 294 -5.81 19.87 -21.75
C ALA A 294 -5.50 20.20 -23.22
N LYS A 295 -6.15 21.20 -23.85
CA LYS A 295 -5.76 21.72 -25.17
C LYS A 295 -4.31 22.19 -25.20
N ASP A 296 -3.82 22.71 -24.07
CA ASP A 296 -2.46 23.19 -23.89
C ASP A 296 -1.46 22.05 -23.54
N LEU A 297 -1.93 20.81 -23.41
CA LEU A 297 -1.08 19.62 -23.43
C LEU A 297 -0.50 19.53 -24.86
N ALA A 298 0.54 20.33 -25.10
CA ALA A 298 1.21 20.37 -26.39
C ALA A 298 1.55 18.96 -26.83
N ALA A 299 1.18 18.61 -28.06
CA ALA A 299 1.54 17.33 -28.66
C ALA A 299 3.04 17.13 -28.56
N MET A 300 3.43 16.07 -27.90
CA MET A 300 4.83 15.68 -27.87
C MET A 300 5.18 15.04 -29.23
N PRO A 301 6.36 15.31 -29.80
CA PRO A 301 6.82 14.59 -30.97
C PRO A 301 6.74 13.08 -30.74
N ALA A 302 6.29 12.30 -31.72
CA ALA A 302 6.09 10.85 -31.58
C ALA A 302 7.34 10.13 -31.05
N LEU A 303 8.53 10.56 -31.49
CA LEU A 303 9.79 9.99 -30.98
C LEU A 303 9.96 10.26 -29.47
N ALA A 304 9.65 11.45 -29.00
CA ALA A 304 9.72 11.78 -27.57
C ALA A 304 8.69 10.97 -26.77
N ALA A 305 7.47 10.80 -27.28
CA ALA A 305 6.46 9.94 -26.65
C ALA A 305 6.93 8.48 -26.56
N LEU A 306 7.56 7.95 -27.61
CA LEU A 306 8.17 6.60 -27.59
C LEU A 306 9.33 6.51 -26.57
N GLN A 307 10.13 7.53 -26.40
CA GLN A 307 11.19 7.59 -25.36
C GLN A 307 10.59 7.57 -23.95
N VAL A 308 9.49 8.30 -23.72
CA VAL A 308 8.77 8.28 -22.43
C VAL A 308 8.20 6.89 -22.16
N LEU A 309 7.62 6.23 -23.17
CA LEU A 309 7.14 4.85 -23.07
C LEU A 309 8.28 3.89 -22.73
N ALA A 310 9.39 3.97 -23.46
CA ALA A 310 10.56 3.11 -23.22
C ALA A 310 11.12 3.31 -21.80
N ALA A 311 11.19 4.54 -21.32
CA ALA A 311 11.60 4.86 -19.94
C ALA A 311 10.60 4.27 -18.93
N GLY A 312 9.30 4.42 -19.16
CA GLY A 312 8.24 3.86 -18.31
C GLY A 312 8.33 2.33 -18.21
N TYR A 313 8.41 1.62 -19.35
CA TYR A 313 8.56 0.16 -19.37
C TYR A 313 9.90 -0.30 -18.75
N GLY A 314 10.99 0.40 -19.03
CA GLY A 314 12.30 0.12 -18.42
C GLY A 314 12.27 0.24 -16.90
N LEU A 315 11.70 1.31 -16.37
CA LEU A 315 11.52 1.51 -14.93
C LEU A 315 10.56 0.48 -14.33
N MET A 316 9.51 0.05 -15.06
CA MET A 316 8.60 -1.00 -14.62
C MET A 316 9.34 -2.34 -14.46
N LEU A 317 10.12 -2.74 -15.44
CA LEU A 317 10.94 -3.95 -15.38
C LEU A 317 11.98 -3.87 -14.26
N LEU A 318 12.61 -2.72 -14.09
CA LEU A 318 13.56 -2.48 -13.01
C LEU A 318 12.89 -2.62 -11.64
N GLY A 319 11.70 -2.02 -11.45
CA GLY A 319 10.91 -2.14 -10.23
C GLY A 319 10.40 -3.57 -9.97
N ALA A 320 10.14 -4.35 -11.04
CA ALA A 320 9.72 -5.74 -10.94
C ALA A 320 10.89 -6.70 -10.65
N SER A 321 12.12 -6.34 -11.03
CA SER A 321 13.27 -7.25 -10.99
C SER A 321 13.55 -7.87 -9.62
N PRO A 322 13.42 -7.19 -8.46
CA PRO A 322 13.60 -7.82 -7.15
C PRO A 322 12.62 -8.98 -6.93
N PHE A 323 11.38 -8.81 -7.36
CA PHE A 323 10.33 -9.84 -7.22
C PHE A 323 10.52 -10.98 -8.20
N MET A 324 10.96 -10.67 -9.43
CA MET A 324 11.31 -11.67 -10.44
C MET A 324 12.44 -12.59 -9.95
N LEU A 325 13.48 -12.01 -9.33
CA LEU A 325 14.65 -12.75 -8.85
C LEU A 325 14.34 -13.66 -7.66
N VAL A 326 13.35 -13.31 -6.82
CA VAL A 326 12.96 -14.13 -5.67
C VAL A 326 11.75 -15.05 -5.97
N GLY A 327 11.21 -14.98 -7.19
CA GLY A 327 10.05 -15.78 -7.60
C GLY A 327 8.75 -15.40 -6.88
N GLN A 328 8.68 -14.20 -6.30
CA GLN A 328 7.47 -13.70 -5.66
C GLN A 328 6.59 -13.02 -6.70
N GLY A 329 5.43 -13.63 -6.97
CA GLY A 329 4.41 -12.98 -7.79
C GLY A 329 3.89 -11.72 -7.10
N SER A 330 3.65 -10.70 -7.92
CA SER A 330 2.85 -9.57 -7.53
C SER A 330 1.38 -9.97 -7.61
N TRP A 331 0.56 -9.52 -6.66
CA TRP A 331 -0.84 -9.85 -6.56
C TRP A 331 -1.69 -8.61 -6.71
N GLU A 332 -2.79 -8.74 -7.39
CA GLU A 332 -3.80 -7.71 -7.48
C GLU A 332 -4.48 -7.53 -6.11
N GLY A 333 -4.42 -6.32 -5.57
CA GLY A 333 -5.08 -5.91 -4.32
C GLY A 333 -4.46 -6.44 -3.01
N GLY A 334 -5.06 -6.02 -1.92
CA GLY A 334 -4.66 -6.40 -0.59
C GLY A 334 -3.18 -6.18 -0.27
N TRP A 335 -2.62 -7.06 0.56
CA TRP A 335 -1.21 -6.96 0.98
C TRP A 335 -0.21 -7.12 -0.17
N GLY A 336 -0.55 -7.91 -1.19
CA GLY A 336 0.31 -8.12 -2.35
C GLY A 336 0.57 -6.86 -3.16
N SER A 337 -0.35 -5.89 -3.14
CA SER A 337 -0.21 -4.63 -3.88
C SER A 337 0.91 -3.72 -3.39
N LYS A 338 1.47 -3.96 -2.19
CA LYS A 338 2.70 -3.29 -1.71
C LYS A 338 3.87 -3.45 -2.68
N ASN A 339 3.95 -4.58 -3.37
CA ASN A 339 5.01 -4.89 -4.33
C ASN A 339 4.94 -3.99 -5.57
N PHE A 340 3.77 -3.39 -5.84
CA PHE A 340 3.55 -2.45 -6.93
C PHE A 340 3.80 -0.99 -6.56
N MET A 341 4.15 -0.68 -5.31
CA MET A 341 4.30 0.72 -4.90
C MET A 341 5.38 1.47 -5.67
N LEU A 342 6.38 0.77 -6.22
CA LEU A 342 7.39 1.38 -7.11
C LEU A 342 6.90 1.60 -8.54
N PHE A 343 5.73 1.06 -8.91
CA PHE A 343 5.23 1.14 -10.28
C PHE A 343 4.42 2.42 -10.57
N HIS A 344 4.20 3.27 -9.57
CA HIS A 344 3.44 4.51 -9.71
C HIS A 344 4.01 5.45 -10.78
N LEU A 345 5.33 5.72 -10.78
CA LEU A 345 5.97 6.54 -11.80
C LEU A 345 6.04 5.83 -13.16
N PRO A 346 6.50 4.56 -13.26
CA PRO A 346 6.40 3.78 -14.49
C PRO A 346 5.00 3.80 -15.11
N TYR A 347 3.96 3.52 -14.32
CA TYR A 347 2.57 3.59 -14.76
C TYR A 347 2.20 4.96 -15.34
N ALA A 348 2.53 6.03 -14.60
CA ALA A 348 2.22 7.39 -15.04
C ALA A 348 2.91 7.73 -16.38
N LEU A 349 4.19 7.36 -16.54
CA LEU A 349 4.93 7.57 -17.78
C LEU A 349 4.37 6.74 -18.94
N ILE A 350 4.02 5.47 -18.70
CA ILE A 350 3.45 4.60 -19.75
C ILE A 350 2.09 5.13 -20.19
N VAL A 351 1.19 5.42 -19.26
CA VAL A 351 -0.13 5.97 -19.60
C VAL A 351 0.01 7.31 -20.32
N PHE A 352 0.83 8.21 -19.79
CA PHE A 352 1.08 9.51 -20.41
C PHE A 352 1.67 9.35 -21.82
N GLY A 353 2.70 8.52 -22.00
CA GLY A 353 3.33 8.28 -23.31
C GLY A 353 2.36 7.71 -24.34
N TRP A 354 1.52 6.75 -23.95
CA TRP A 354 0.46 6.23 -24.83
C TRP A 354 -0.52 7.33 -25.24
N LEU A 355 -0.97 8.15 -24.29
CA LEU A 355 -1.90 9.24 -24.58
C LEU A 355 -1.32 10.29 -25.52
N GLN A 356 0.01 10.49 -25.54
CA GLN A 356 0.69 11.37 -26.48
C GLN A 356 0.80 10.84 -27.92
N LEU A 357 0.65 9.52 -28.11
CA LEU A 357 0.64 8.89 -29.44
C LEU A 357 -0.75 8.97 -30.12
N PHE A 358 -1.81 9.21 -29.35
CA PHE A 358 -3.16 9.41 -29.91
C PHE A 358 -3.37 10.87 -30.34
N PRO A 359 -4.35 11.13 -31.23
CA PRO A 359 -4.74 12.51 -31.55
C PRO A 359 -5.04 13.30 -30.27
N ASN A 360 -4.57 14.55 -30.19
CA ASN A 360 -4.65 15.40 -28.98
C ASN A 360 -6.05 15.43 -28.35
N SER A 361 -7.11 15.47 -29.16
CA SER A 361 -8.49 15.47 -28.67
C SER A 361 -8.84 14.22 -27.84
N PHE A 362 -8.26 13.08 -28.16
CA PHE A 362 -8.54 11.81 -27.46
C PHE A 362 -7.78 11.73 -26.11
N GLY A 363 -6.49 12.06 -26.12
CA GLY A 363 -5.67 12.08 -24.91
C GLY A 363 -6.21 13.04 -23.85
N VAL A 364 -6.69 14.19 -24.31
CA VAL A 364 -7.27 15.26 -23.49
C VAL A 364 -8.51 14.80 -22.72
N VAL A 365 -9.37 13.95 -23.32
CA VAL A 365 -10.58 13.42 -22.67
C VAL A 365 -10.26 12.22 -21.76
N LEU A 366 -9.31 11.37 -22.16
CA LEU A 366 -9.01 10.15 -21.40
C LEU A 366 -8.29 10.41 -20.07
N VAL A 367 -7.39 11.41 -19.99
CA VAL A 367 -6.66 11.70 -18.75
C VAL A 367 -7.62 11.94 -17.58
N PRO A 368 -8.58 12.87 -17.66
CA PRO A 368 -9.52 13.09 -16.56
C PRO A 368 -10.39 11.88 -16.23
N ILE A 369 -10.78 11.10 -17.24
CA ILE A 369 -11.57 9.88 -17.03
C ILE A 369 -10.75 8.87 -16.20
N ILE A 370 -9.50 8.64 -16.57
CA ILE A 370 -8.59 7.73 -15.84
C ILE A 370 -8.38 8.25 -14.41
N LEU A 371 -8.08 9.54 -14.26
CA LEU A 371 -7.86 10.15 -12.94
C LEU A 371 -9.08 9.99 -12.04
N PHE A 372 -10.26 10.28 -12.54
CA PHE A 372 -11.49 10.20 -11.76
C PHE A 372 -11.88 8.75 -11.42
N ALA A 373 -11.81 7.84 -12.40
CA ALA A 373 -12.11 6.43 -12.17
C ALA A 373 -11.16 5.81 -11.14
N ASN A 374 -9.87 6.11 -11.24
CA ASN A 374 -8.87 5.61 -10.29
C ASN A 374 -9.05 6.22 -8.90
N ALA A 375 -9.35 7.52 -8.79
CA ALA A 375 -9.64 8.15 -7.50
C ALA A 375 -10.84 7.50 -6.82
N LEU A 376 -11.95 7.28 -7.53
CA LEU A 376 -13.12 6.59 -7.00
C LEU A 376 -12.78 5.15 -6.58
N TYR A 377 -11.98 4.44 -7.37
CA TYR A 377 -11.57 3.08 -7.06
C TYR A 377 -10.71 3.01 -5.79
N ILE A 378 -9.75 3.92 -5.61
CA ILE A 378 -8.94 4.02 -4.39
C ILE A 378 -9.83 4.30 -3.18
N VAL A 379 -10.72 5.29 -3.26
CA VAL A 379 -11.66 5.62 -2.18
C VAL A 379 -12.55 4.42 -1.86
N LYS A 380 -13.06 3.70 -2.87
CA LYS A 380 -13.84 2.48 -2.69
C LYS A 380 -13.07 1.42 -1.89
N ILE A 381 -11.81 1.15 -2.25
CA ILE A 381 -10.98 0.19 -1.52
C ILE A 381 -10.82 0.62 -0.06
N HIS A 382 -10.52 1.89 0.21
CA HIS A 382 -10.42 2.39 1.58
C HIS A 382 -11.73 2.19 2.36
N LEU A 383 -12.88 2.47 1.76
CA LEU A 383 -14.19 2.26 2.40
C LEU A 383 -14.44 0.78 2.72
N LEU A 384 -14.06 -0.13 1.83
CA LEU A 384 -14.19 -1.57 2.07
C LEU A 384 -13.35 -2.02 3.28
N TYR A 385 -12.12 -1.52 3.39
CA TYR A 385 -11.26 -1.85 4.54
C TYR A 385 -11.72 -1.18 5.84
N ILE A 386 -12.28 0.03 5.79
CA ILE A 386 -12.95 0.65 6.94
C ILE A 386 -14.11 -0.24 7.41
N ALA A 387 -14.96 -0.73 6.49
CA ALA A 387 -16.05 -1.63 6.84
C ALA A 387 -15.54 -2.94 7.47
N ALA A 388 -14.44 -3.50 6.95
CA ALA A 388 -13.79 -4.66 7.54
C ALA A 388 -13.34 -4.37 8.98
N SER A 389 -12.73 -3.22 9.23
CA SER A 389 -12.32 -2.83 10.59
C SER A 389 -13.50 -2.61 11.54
N VAL A 390 -14.65 -2.19 11.01
CA VAL A 390 -15.89 -2.08 11.80
C VAL A 390 -16.33 -3.45 12.31
N LYS A 391 -16.25 -4.48 11.46
CA LYS A 391 -16.54 -5.86 11.85
C LYS A 391 -15.58 -6.35 12.94
N ASP A 392 -14.28 -6.10 12.78
CA ASP A 392 -13.28 -6.49 13.80
C ASP A 392 -13.56 -5.82 15.15
N LYS A 393 -13.91 -4.52 15.14
CA LYS A 393 -14.29 -3.80 16.36
C LYS A 393 -15.58 -4.34 16.98
N ALA A 394 -16.54 -4.74 16.17
CA ALA A 394 -17.78 -5.37 16.66
C ALA A 394 -17.46 -6.71 17.32
N LEU A 395 -16.60 -7.54 16.71
CA LEU A 395 -16.14 -8.82 17.29
C LEU A 395 -15.40 -8.60 18.60
N ILE A 396 -14.43 -7.69 18.66
CA ILE A 396 -13.68 -7.34 19.87
C ILE A 396 -14.64 -6.96 21.00
N ARG A 397 -15.60 -6.11 20.68
CA ARG A 397 -16.57 -5.62 21.66
C ARG A 397 -17.46 -6.74 22.18
N TRP A 398 -17.91 -7.61 21.30
CA TRP A 398 -18.73 -8.75 21.67
C TRP A 398 -17.94 -9.76 22.52
N LEU A 399 -16.70 -10.08 22.14
CA LEU A 399 -15.83 -10.93 22.95
C LEU A 399 -15.62 -10.36 24.36
N ALA A 400 -15.31 -9.05 24.44
CA ALA A 400 -15.12 -8.38 25.74
C ALA A 400 -16.39 -8.42 26.62
N ALA A 401 -17.58 -8.42 26.01
CA ALA A 401 -18.86 -8.55 26.71
C ALA A 401 -19.19 -10.00 27.14
N ASN A 402 -18.40 -11.00 26.69
CA ASN A 402 -18.59 -12.42 26.99
C ASN A 402 -17.37 -13.03 27.73
N PRO A 403 -17.10 -12.61 28.97
CA PRO A 403 -15.89 -12.99 29.70
C PRO A 403 -15.78 -14.51 29.99
N GLN A 404 -16.89 -15.26 29.92
CA GLN A 404 -16.87 -16.72 30.02
C GLN A 404 -16.01 -17.40 28.94
N LEU A 405 -15.79 -16.73 27.80
CA LEU A 405 -14.93 -17.24 26.74
C LEU A 405 -13.43 -17.06 27.06
N SER A 406 -13.08 -16.30 28.08
CA SER A 406 -11.68 -16.09 28.49
C SER A 406 -11.00 -17.35 29.03
N SER A 407 -11.79 -18.34 29.46
CA SER A 407 -11.31 -19.65 29.94
C SER A 407 -11.18 -20.69 28.80
N ALA A 408 -11.49 -20.32 27.56
CA ALA A 408 -11.35 -21.23 26.42
C ALA A 408 -9.87 -21.54 26.15
N SER A 409 -9.60 -22.74 25.66
CA SER A 409 -8.29 -23.08 25.10
C SER A 409 -8.18 -22.65 23.64
N VAL A 410 -9.28 -22.79 22.89
CA VAL A 410 -9.37 -22.44 21.48
C VAL A 410 -10.69 -21.70 21.21
N ILE A 411 -10.61 -20.62 20.45
CA ILE A 411 -11.76 -19.93 19.88
C ILE A 411 -11.68 -20.05 18.36
N LYS A 412 -12.61 -20.79 17.76
CA LYS A 412 -12.79 -20.83 16.32
C LYS A 412 -13.77 -19.76 15.91
N ILE A 413 -13.43 -19.00 14.88
CA ILE A 413 -14.29 -17.95 14.33
C ILE A 413 -14.81 -18.40 12.98
N ARG A 414 -16.13 -18.53 12.87
CA ARG A 414 -16.82 -18.76 11.61
C ARG A 414 -17.39 -17.44 11.14
N ASP A 415 -16.80 -16.91 10.08
CA ASP A 415 -17.28 -15.67 9.48
C ASP A 415 -18.24 -16.00 8.33
N SER A 416 -19.52 -15.94 8.59
CA SER A 416 -20.57 -16.09 7.57
C SER A 416 -20.98 -14.74 6.95
N HIS A 417 -20.44 -13.64 7.48
CA HIS A 417 -20.65 -12.29 6.96
C HIS A 417 -19.38 -11.84 6.23
N TRP A 418 -19.07 -12.45 5.11
CA TRP A 418 -17.89 -12.16 4.32
C TRP A 418 -17.91 -10.73 3.80
N ILE A 419 -16.86 -9.99 4.18
CA ILE A 419 -16.43 -8.80 3.50
C ILE A 419 -15.39 -9.29 2.49
N GLU A 420 -15.83 -9.51 1.26
CA GLU A 420 -14.90 -9.89 0.21
C GLU A 420 -14.06 -8.67 -0.17
N TYR A 421 -12.76 -8.86 -0.05
CA TYR A 421 -11.80 -7.91 -0.59
C TYR A 421 -11.78 -8.07 -2.10
N PRO A 422 -11.76 -6.96 -2.87
CA PRO A 422 -11.92 -7.01 -4.33
C PRO A 422 -10.92 -7.89 -5.07
N SER A 423 -9.95 -8.47 -4.39
CA SER A 423 -8.83 -9.16 -5.05
C SER A 423 -8.18 -10.28 -4.26
N GLU A 424 -8.68 -10.60 -3.08
CA GLU A 424 -8.09 -11.68 -2.28
C GLU A 424 -9.11 -12.77 -1.98
N ARG A 425 -8.85 -13.97 -2.51
CA ARG A 425 -9.65 -15.17 -2.25
C ARG A 425 -9.62 -15.64 -0.78
N MET A 426 -8.79 -14.98 0.06
CA MET A 426 -8.64 -15.29 1.47
C MET A 426 -8.79 -14.03 2.29
N SER A 427 -9.60 -14.10 3.33
CA SER A 427 -9.62 -13.09 4.39
C SER A 427 -8.27 -13.14 5.13
N ILE A 428 -7.27 -12.42 4.61
CA ILE A 428 -5.93 -12.35 5.21
C ILE A 428 -5.98 -11.84 6.66
N MET A 429 -7.05 -11.17 7.02
CA MET A 429 -7.23 -10.59 8.35
C MET A 429 -7.36 -11.64 9.47
N TYR A 430 -7.69 -12.88 9.12
CA TYR A 430 -8.00 -13.90 10.11
C TYR A 430 -7.01 -15.08 10.16
N ARG A 431 -5.74 -14.81 9.94
CA ARG A 431 -4.72 -15.80 10.29
C ARG A 431 -4.71 -16.03 11.80
N PRO A 432 -4.37 -17.27 12.26
CA PRO A 432 -4.34 -17.61 13.69
C PRO A 432 -3.58 -16.58 14.54
N ALA A 433 -2.46 -16.11 14.02
CA ALA A 433 -1.64 -15.13 14.70
C ALA A 433 -2.35 -13.78 14.95
N TYR A 434 -3.08 -13.24 13.96
CA TYR A 434 -3.77 -11.95 14.09
C TYR A 434 -4.97 -12.06 15.02
N LEU A 435 -5.76 -13.12 14.89
CA LEU A 435 -6.89 -13.40 15.78
C LEU A 435 -6.43 -13.60 17.22
N SER A 436 -5.36 -14.34 17.43
CA SER A 436 -4.78 -14.55 18.77
C SER A 436 -4.26 -13.24 19.36
N CYS A 437 -3.68 -12.33 18.56
CA CYS A 437 -3.32 -10.98 19.01
C CYS A 437 -4.55 -10.18 19.42
N MET A 438 -5.63 -10.23 18.63
CA MET A 438 -6.90 -9.56 18.95
C MET A 438 -7.47 -10.06 20.28
N VAL A 439 -7.52 -11.37 20.48
CA VAL A 439 -7.99 -11.99 21.73
C VAL A 439 -7.11 -11.58 22.92
N LYS A 440 -5.80 -11.55 22.73
CA LYS A 440 -4.86 -11.13 23.78
C LYS A 440 -5.00 -9.65 24.16
N LEU A 441 -5.38 -8.80 23.24
CA LEU A 441 -5.69 -7.38 23.56
C LEU A 441 -6.94 -7.25 24.42
N ILE A 442 -7.90 -8.18 24.30
CA ILE A 442 -9.12 -8.20 25.11
C ILE A 442 -8.84 -8.79 26.49
N TRP A 443 -8.15 -9.94 26.54
CA TRP A 443 -7.81 -10.68 27.74
C TRP A 443 -6.29 -10.86 27.86
N PRO A 444 -5.60 -9.94 28.55
CA PRO A 444 -4.13 -9.89 28.62
C PRO A 444 -3.46 -11.18 29.08
N ASP A 445 -4.07 -11.86 30.03
CA ASP A 445 -3.53 -13.07 30.65
C ASP A 445 -3.96 -14.36 29.92
N SER A 446 -4.78 -14.22 28.88
CA SER A 446 -5.28 -15.36 28.14
C SER A 446 -4.17 -16.05 27.35
N ARG A 447 -4.28 -17.38 27.28
CA ARG A 447 -3.43 -18.25 26.44
C ARG A 447 -4.21 -18.85 25.28
N ILE A 448 -5.28 -18.20 24.88
CA ILE A 448 -6.25 -18.67 23.89
C ILE A 448 -5.62 -18.63 22.50
N LEU A 449 -5.72 -19.74 21.80
CA LEU A 449 -5.49 -19.79 20.36
C LEU A 449 -6.78 -19.41 19.63
N ALA A 450 -6.74 -18.38 18.81
CA ALA A 450 -7.87 -18.01 17.98
C ALA A 450 -7.59 -18.31 16.51
N VAL A 451 -8.52 -19.00 15.83
CA VAL A 451 -8.37 -19.44 14.43
C VAL A 451 -9.65 -19.21 13.65
N LEU A 452 -9.53 -19.02 12.34
CA LEU A 452 -10.69 -19.01 11.45
C LEU A 452 -11.13 -20.46 11.17
N ASP A 453 -12.44 -20.75 11.22
CA ASP A 453 -12.99 -22.07 10.95
C ASP A 453 -12.63 -22.59 9.55
N SER A 454 -12.55 -21.70 8.55
CA SER A 454 -12.14 -22.04 7.19
C SER A 454 -10.64 -22.30 7.02
N TRP A 455 -9.81 -21.84 7.96
CA TRP A 455 -8.35 -22.05 7.89
C TRP A 455 -7.96 -23.52 8.05
N VAL A 456 -8.71 -24.25 8.88
CA VAL A 456 -8.44 -25.65 9.22
C VAL A 456 -9.42 -26.64 8.57
N SER A 457 -10.23 -26.21 7.60
CA SER A 457 -11.22 -27.06 6.90
C SER A 457 -12.07 -27.96 7.81
N SER A 458 -12.27 -27.55 9.05
CA SER A 458 -12.77 -28.43 10.13
C SER A 458 -14.30 -28.52 10.21
N GLY A 459 -15.02 -27.73 9.40
CA GLY A 459 -16.48 -27.86 9.27
C GLY A 459 -17.27 -27.73 10.59
N GLY A 460 -16.73 -26.96 11.57
CA GLY A 460 -17.38 -26.76 12.87
C GLY A 460 -17.07 -27.80 13.94
N ARG A 461 -16.24 -28.83 13.67
CA ARG A 461 -15.72 -29.76 14.70
C ARG A 461 -14.61 -29.10 15.53
N PRO A 462 -14.26 -29.63 16.72
CA PRO A 462 -13.07 -29.27 17.47
C PRO A 462 -11.80 -29.45 16.65
N LEU A 463 -10.78 -28.64 16.92
CA LEU A 463 -9.45 -28.82 16.34
C LEU A 463 -8.79 -30.06 16.91
N THR A 464 -8.12 -30.81 16.07
CA THR A 464 -7.24 -31.88 16.47
C THR A 464 -5.94 -31.36 17.07
N ALA A 465 -5.19 -32.18 17.78
CA ALA A 465 -3.89 -31.78 18.32
C ALA A 465 -2.92 -31.33 17.24
N GLY A 466 -2.87 -31.97 16.06
CA GLY A 466 -2.01 -31.58 14.96
C GLY A 466 -2.39 -30.21 14.34
N GLU A 467 -3.69 -29.94 14.19
CA GLU A 467 -4.16 -28.61 13.71
C GLU A 467 -3.86 -27.49 14.71
N ILE A 468 -3.92 -27.80 16.02
CA ILE A 468 -3.51 -26.87 17.08
C ILE A 468 -2.01 -26.60 16.99
N GLU A 469 -1.20 -27.66 16.82
CA GLU A 469 0.26 -27.54 16.69
C GLU A 469 0.66 -26.68 15.47
N GLU A 470 0.06 -26.93 14.31
CA GLU A 470 0.28 -26.12 13.09
C GLU A 470 -0.07 -24.65 13.30
N ALA A 471 -1.23 -24.35 13.92
CA ALA A 471 -1.64 -22.99 14.22
C ALA A 471 -0.73 -22.30 15.24
N LEU A 472 -0.25 -23.05 16.25
CA LEU A 472 0.72 -22.58 17.23
C LEU A 472 2.07 -22.30 16.59
N GLU A 473 2.53 -23.18 15.70
CA GLU A 473 3.79 -23.00 14.98
C GLU A 473 3.75 -21.72 14.15
N GLU A 474 2.70 -21.49 13.36
CA GLU A 474 2.53 -20.25 12.61
C GLU A 474 2.56 -19.02 13.52
N THR A 475 1.89 -19.08 14.67
CA THR A 475 1.79 -17.97 15.62
C THR A 475 3.12 -17.71 16.33
N THR A 476 3.81 -18.75 16.75
CA THR A 476 5.05 -18.67 17.53
C THR A 476 6.25 -18.28 16.68
N ILE A 477 6.41 -18.93 15.52
CA ILE A 477 7.57 -18.73 14.64
C ILE A 477 7.59 -17.31 14.09
N ARG A 478 6.45 -16.80 13.64
CA ARG A 478 6.40 -15.47 13.03
C ARG A 478 6.55 -14.33 14.03
N TYR A 479 6.01 -14.49 15.25
CA TYR A 479 5.71 -13.31 16.05
C TYR A 479 6.16 -13.38 17.50
N SER A 480 6.92 -14.40 17.88
CA SER A 480 7.40 -14.62 19.26
C SER A 480 6.28 -14.60 20.31
N PHE A 481 5.05 -14.84 19.87
CA PHE A 481 3.87 -14.91 20.69
C PHE A 481 3.33 -16.35 20.63
N ALA A 482 3.54 -17.10 21.71
CA ALA A 482 3.03 -18.47 21.83
C ALA A 482 1.79 -18.47 22.72
N PRO A 483 0.59 -18.66 22.19
CA PRO A 483 -0.50 -19.16 22.99
C PRO A 483 -0.08 -20.51 23.58
N GLN A 484 -0.13 -20.67 24.89
CA GLN A 484 0.06 -21.99 25.49
C GLN A 484 -1.31 -22.63 25.59
N VAL A 485 -1.67 -23.41 24.60
CA VAL A 485 -2.94 -24.14 24.63
C VAL A 485 -2.88 -25.21 25.71
N GLN A 486 -3.60 -24.99 26.80
CA GLN A 486 -3.85 -26.03 27.80
C GLN A 486 -5.07 -26.84 27.35
N PRO A 487 -5.16 -28.13 27.77
CA PRO A 487 -6.39 -28.88 27.60
C PRO A 487 -7.57 -28.09 28.17
N GLY A 488 -8.56 -27.81 27.37
CA GLY A 488 -9.69 -26.97 27.77
C GLY A 488 -10.80 -26.92 26.73
N SER A 489 -11.84 -26.18 27.02
CA SER A 489 -12.99 -26.08 26.16
C SER A 489 -12.66 -25.32 24.86
N GLN A 490 -13.13 -25.88 23.76
CA GLN A 490 -13.12 -25.19 22.45
C GLN A 490 -14.49 -24.56 22.19
N TYR A 491 -14.51 -23.37 21.61
CA TYR A 491 -15.74 -22.67 21.26
C TYR A 491 -15.73 -22.26 19.78
N LEU A 492 -16.90 -22.34 19.17
CA LEU A 492 -17.15 -21.78 17.84
C LEU A 492 -17.92 -20.48 18.00
N VAL A 493 -17.33 -19.38 17.57
CA VAL A 493 -17.96 -18.07 17.48
C VAL A 493 -18.37 -17.82 16.04
N THR A 494 -19.66 -17.71 15.78
CA THR A 494 -20.21 -17.42 14.45
C THR A 494 -20.54 -15.94 14.35
N ILE A 495 -20.04 -15.28 13.29
CA ILE A 495 -20.40 -13.92 12.90
C ILE A 495 -21.45 -14.02 11.80
N GLY A 496 -22.62 -13.44 12.01
CA GLY A 496 -23.74 -13.43 11.05
C GLY A 496 -24.31 -12.04 10.82
N ALA A 497 -25.20 -11.93 9.86
CA ALA A 497 -26.08 -10.78 9.72
C ALA A 497 -27.23 -10.90 10.73
N PRO A 498 -27.77 -9.77 11.28
CA PRO A 498 -28.97 -9.80 12.11
C PRO A 498 -30.15 -10.40 11.34
N ALA A 499 -30.85 -11.37 11.95
CA ALA A 499 -31.91 -12.12 11.30
C ALA A 499 -33.09 -11.26 10.79
N ASP A 500 -33.28 -10.09 11.39
CA ASP A 500 -34.49 -9.28 11.20
C ASP A 500 -34.44 -8.30 10.01
N ARG A 501 -33.30 -8.18 9.32
CA ARG A 501 -33.12 -7.15 8.29
C ARG A 501 -32.79 -7.64 6.88
N PHE A 502 -32.52 -8.91 6.75
CA PHE A 502 -32.31 -9.51 5.44
C PHE A 502 -33.17 -10.75 5.36
N ASP A 503 -34.18 -10.75 4.49
CA ASP A 503 -34.53 -11.98 3.78
C ASP A 503 -33.20 -12.48 3.24
N ALA A 504 -32.50 -13.26 4.05
CA ALA A 504 -31.21 -13.82 3.69
C ALA A 504 -31.49 -14.63 2.42
N PRO A 505 -31.09 -14.17 1.24
CA PRO A 505 -31.05 -15.09 0.14
C PRO A 505 -30.19 -16.24 0.68
N LYS A 506 -30.77 -17.44 0.71
CA LYS A 506 -30.03 -18.64 1.05
C LYS A 506 -28.67 -18.48 0.44
N PHE A 507 -27.64 -18.45 1.28
CA PHE A 507 -26.25 -18.32 0.84
C PHE A 507 -25.91 -19.60 0.10
N ASP A 508 -26.45 -19.70 -1.12
CA ASP A 508 -25.94 -20.63 -2.11
C ASP A 508 -24.55 -20.11 -2.45
N ARG A 509 -23.57 -20.94 -2.19
CA ARG A 509 -22.16 -20.72 -2.52
C ARG A 509 -21.98 -20.77 -4.03
N THR A 510 -22.66 -19.91 -4.74
CA THR A 510 -22.36 -19.65 -6.13
C THR A 510 -21.19 -18.67 -6.19
N PHE A 511 -20.00 -19.20 -5.85
CA PHE A 511 -18.82 -18.74 -6.53
C PHE A 511 -19.08 -19.06 -8.01
N ASP A 512 -19.03 -18.06 -8.87
CA ASP A 512 -18.85 -18.37 -10.26
C ASP A 512 -17.53 -19.15 -10.41
N GLU A 513 -17.38 -19.90 -11.48
CA GLU A 513 -16.18 -20.72 -11.73
C GLU A 513 -14.89 -19.90 -11.73
N HIS A 514 -14.97 -18.57 -11.62
CA HIS A 514 -13.88 -17.60 -11.64
C HIS A 514 -13.67 -16.91 -10.27
N GLY A 515 -14.48 -17.23 -9.25
CA GLY A 515 -14.32 -16.72 -7.89
C GLY A 515 -14.60 -15.23 -7.73
N ASP A 516 -15.35 -14.61 -8.62
CA ASP A 516 -15.73 -13.20 -8.58
C ASP A 516 -17.01 -12.99 -7.75
N VAL A 517 -16.95 -12.00 -6.87
CA VAL A 517 -18.03 -11.60 -5.98
C VAL A 517 -19.17 -10.96 -6.74
N HIS A 518 -20.37 -11.38 -6.43
CA HIS A 518 -21.57 -10.77 -6.99
C HIS A 518 -21.63 -9.25 -6.67
N PRO A 519 -21.75 -8.36 -7.68
CA PRO A 519 -21.65 -6.90 -7.50
C PRO A 519 -22.76 -6.29 -6.62
N SER A 520 -23.79 -7.05 -6.26
CA SER A 520 -24.91 -6.56 -5.45
C SER A 520 -24.60 -6.33 -3.96
N LYS A 521 -23.49 -6.86 -3.42
CA LYS A 521 -23.14 -6.76 -1.98
C LYS A 521 -22.19 -5.61 -1.64
N GLN A 522 -21.45 -5.09 -2.60
CA GLN A 522 -20.47 -4.02 -2.36
C GLN A 522 -21.06 -2.67 -1.90
N PRO A 523 -22.24 -2.22 -2.37
CA PRO A 523 -22.85 -0.99 -1.87
C PRO A 523 -23.16 -1.00 -0.37
N ALA A 524 -23.52 -2.17 0.19
CA ALA A 524 -23.79 -2.31 1.61
C ALA A 524 -22.55 -2.04 2.47
N MET A 525 -21.37 -2.45 2.01
CA MET A 525 -20.10 -2.27 2.73
C MET A 525 -19.66 -0.82 2.77
N ALA A 526 -19.71 -0.11 1.64
CA ALA A 526 -19.43 1.32 1.60
C ALA A 526 -20.40 2.10 2.52
N ARG A 527 -21.67 1.69 2.58
CA ARG A 527 -22.66 2.29 3.49
C ARG A 527 -22.27 2.09 4.95
N ILE A 528 -21.88 0.88 5.37
CA ILE A 528 -21.41 0.61 6.74
C ILE A 528 -20.20 1.51 7.08
N ALA A 529 -19.24 1.62 6.17
CA ALA A 529 -18.08 2.47 6.37
C ALA A 529 -18.45 3.95 6.51
N LEU A 530 -19.31 4.46 5.65
CA LEU A 530 -19.76 5.86 5.69
C LEU A 530 -20.59 6.14 6.96
N GLU A 531 -21.49 5.24 7.34
CA GLU A 531 -22.27 5.34 8.59
C GLU A 531 -21.35 5.31 9.80
N TYR A 532 -20.34 4.43 9.82
CA TYR A 532 -19.33 4.40 10.87
C TYR A 532 -18.57 5.72 10.98
N LEU A 533 -18.07 6.26 9.86
CA LEU A 533 -17.37 7.53 9.84
C LEU A 533 -18.25 8.67 10.34
N TYR A 534 -19.50 8.72 9.87
CA TYR A 534 -20.46 9.72 10.33
C TYR A 534 -20.69 9.64 11.85
N LEU A 535 -21.04 8.45 12.36
CA LEU A 535 -21.31 8.25 13.77
C LEU A 535 -20.11 8.51 14.66
N LYS A 536 -18.92 8.11 14.23
CA LYS A 536 -17.69 8.33 14.97
C LYS A 536 -17.42 9.82 15.24
N TRP A 537 -17.74 10.68 14.27
CA TRP A 537 -17.44 12.11 14.37
C TRP A 537 -18.59 12.92 14.96
N PHE A 538 -19.84 12.58 14.63
CA PHE A 538 -20.99 13.40 14.98
C PHE A 538 -21.91 12.79 16.05
N SER A 539 -21.85 11.48 16.30
CA SER A 539 -22.71 10.79 17.25
C SER A 539 -22.05 9.53 17.85
N PRO A 540 -20.88 9.65 18.51
CA PRO A 540 -20.11 8.49 18.98
C PRO A 540 -20.87 7.57 19.93
N HIS A 541 -21.83 8.09 20.68
CA HIS A 541 -22.68 7.32 21.58
C HIS A 541 -23.62 6.33 20.83
N ARG A 542 -23.82 6.48 19.52
CA ARG A 542 -24.62 5.59 18.69
C ARG A 542 -23.82 4.48 18.00
N LEU A 543 -22.51 4.44 18.18
CA LEU A 543 -21.67 3.41 17.55
C LEU A 543 -22.05 1.98 17.98
N SER A 544 -22.52 1.79 19.23
CA SER A 544 -23.00 0.47 19.68
C SER A 544 -24.15 -0.04 18.84
N ARG A 545 -25.10 0.83 18.52
CA ARG A 545 -26.25 0.48 17.65
C ARG A 545 -25.82 0.12 16.23
N LEU A 546 -24.78 0.78 15.70
CA LEU A 546 -24.21 0.42 14.40
C LEU A 546 -23.76 -1.04 14.41
N PHE A 547 -22.99 -1.46 15.43
CA PHE A 547 -22.49 -2.82 15.51
C PHE A 547 -23.64 -3.83 15.61
N GLU A 548 -24.61 -3.59 16.48
CA GLU A 548 -25.79 -4.43 16.67
C GLU A 548 -26.68 -4.49 15.41
N ASN A 549 -26.74 -3.40 14.66
CA ASN A 549 -27.54 -3.32 13.43
C ASN A 549 -26.94 -4.10 12.25
N HIS A 550 -25.64 -4.31 12.23
CA HIS A 550 -24.95 -4.92 11.09
C HIS A 550 -24.34 -6.28 11.38
N PHE A 551 -24.13 -6.64 12.66
CA PHE A 551 -23.47 -7.88 13.02
C PHE A 551 -24.20 -8.61 14.14
N SER A 552 -24.34 -9.91 14.01
CA SER A 552 -24.80 -10.81 15.06
C SER A 552 -23.69 -11.81 15.40
N PHE A 553 -23.61 -12.17 16.67
CA PHE A 553 -22.56 -13.07 17.14
C PHE A 553 -23.18 -14.17 18.02
N TYR A 554 -22.77 -15.41 17.79
CA TYR A 554 -23.20 -16.56 18.55
C TYR A 554 -21.99 -17.40 18.95
N ALA A 555 -21.99 -17.93 20.16
CA ALA A 555 -20.98 -18.86 20.62
C ALA A 555 -21.63 -20.19 20.97
N SER A 556 -21.01 -21.29 20.52
CA SER A 556 -21.35 -22.67 20.92
C SER A 556 -20.10 -23.39 21.41
N LYS A 557 -20.25 -24.19 22.44
CA LYS A 557 -19.17 -25.08 22.89
C LYS A 557 -19.06 -26.23 21.89
N LEU A 558 -17.84 -26.54 21.45
CA LEU A 558 -17.53 -27.64 20.53
C LEU A 558 -17.25 -28.95 21.28
#